data_611f2c5f8ed1ce6a9ab1022600633371
#
_entry.id   611f2c5f8ed1ce6a9ab1022600633371
#
_cell.length_a   1.000
_cell.length_b   1.000
_cell.length_c   1.000
_cell.angle_alpha   90.00
_cell.angle_beta   90.00
_cell.angle_gamma   90.00
#
_symmetry.space_group_name_H-M   'P 1'
#
loop_
_entity.id
_entity.type
_entity.pdbx_description
1 polymer ?
#
loop_
_entity_poly.entity_id
_entity_poly.type
_entity_poly.pdbx_seq_one_letter_code
_entity_poly.pdbx_strand_id
1 'polypeptide(L)'
;MRNWNLLQRSLFEDHLPNEPRLRGSVARPRYGAGSTADDGQERWMPSAGGPTSLELFAGGGGMALGLHNAGFRHAALIEYESKACLTLLKNADRWKALGHSSPPWLPDQVHETDVRQYLRSQEMVSLPDVDLVAGGPPCQPFSLGGVHAGVNDERNMFPAALDFVRELMPKFVVFENVPGLLRPSFLPYFEYVEEQLRWPTSPPVSGEPWQDHLRRLLARRTGPKESRYWVTRQVINSAGLGVPQQRRRVFILAVRRDLRDGPLPENPVRPTHSEASLLYSQWVDHSYWEEHGIEPPPPNPARVTEDFIRQLKIAEPEGPRWTTVRDAVTGHVELAGISGALPEPTDHRESPGWLNHVGIPGARSYPGHTGSDVDYPAKTIKAGVHGVCGGEAMTRYQDGSLRYWTVRESARIQSFPDDYEFVGARSNAMRHIGNAVAVRVAEAVGTRLRQLAG
;
A
#
# COMPACT_ATOMS: atom_id res chain seq x y z
N MET A 1 27.49 13.08 9.63
CA MET A 1 27.22 14.41 9.08
C MET A 1 26.70 14.42 7.63
N ARG A 2 26.99 13.46 6.74
CA ARG A 2 26.48 13.48 5.34
C ARG A 2 25.01 13.07 5.15
N ASN A 3 24.37 12.42 6.11
CA ASN A 3 22.95 12.00 6.00
C ASN A 3 21.93 13.03 6.52
N TRP A 4 22.38 14.08 7.20
CA TRP A 4 21.53 15.13 7.76
C TRP A 4 21.00 16.09 6.70
N ASN A 5 21.83 16.45 5.72
CA ASN A 5 21.44 17.36 4.65
C ASN A 5 20.38 16.77 3.67
N LEU A 6 20.29 15.44 3.60
CA LEU A 6 19.27 14.76 2.77
C LEU A 6 17.91 14.71 3.47
N LEU A 7 17.86 14.61 4.80
CA LEU A 7 16.62 14.65 5.58
C LEU A 7 16.03 16.07 5.61
N GLN A 8 16.85 17.11 5.77
CA GLN A 8 16.38 18.50 5.70
C GLN A 8 15.87 18.87 4.30
N ARG A 9 16.54 18.45 3.23
CA ARG A 9 16.04 18.68 1.86
C ARG A 9 14.69 18.00 1.61
N SER A 10 14.49 16.77 2.10
CA SER A 10 13.22 16.06 1.94
C SER A 10 12.04 16.74 2.66
N LEU A 11 12.28 17.37 3.81
CA LEU A 11 11.23 18.04 4.59
C LEU A 11 10.80 19.40 4.00
N PHE A 12 11.67 20.05 3.21
CA PHE A 12 11.39 21.39 2.67
C PHE A 12 11.21 21.43 1.14
N GLU A 13 11.75 20.46 0.38
CA GLU A 13 11.57 20.42 -1.08
C GLU A 13 10.21 19.86 -1.51
N ASP A 14 9.50 19.09 -0.65
CA ASP A 14 8.14 18.60 -0.93
C ASP A 14 7.03 19.66 -0.69
N HIS A 15 7.35 20.89 -0.27
CA HIS A 15 6.39 21.92 0.14
C HIS A 15 6.53 23.28 -0.54
N LEU A 16 7.06 23.36 -1.75
CA LEU A 16 7.00 24.59 -2.54
C LEU A 16 5.90 24.53 -3.61
N PRO A 17 4.74 25.18 -3.41
CA PRO A 17 3.81 25.42 -4.48
C PRO A 17 4.22 26.70 -5.24
N ASN A 18 4.65 26.56 -6.48
CA ASN A 18 4.61 27.64 -7.44
C ASN A 18 3.21 27.67 -8.07
N GLU A 19 2.25 28.33 -7.40
CA GLU A 19 1.05 28.87 -8.06
C GLU A 19 0.34 29.92 -7.18
N PRO A 20 -0.37 30.91 -7.77
CA PRO A 20 -0.80 32.13 -7.07
C PRO A 20 -1.98 31.90 -6.13
N ARG A 21 -1.93 32.58 -4.99
CA ARG A 21 -2.96 32.59 -3.94
C ARG A 21 -4.30 33.08 -4.46
N LEU A 22 -5.29 32.20 -4.50
CA LEU A 22 -6.70 32.57 -4.49
C LEU A 22 -7.20 32.58 -3.03
N ARG A 23 -7.50 33.78 -2.52
CA ARG A 23 -8.17 33.94 -1.23
C ARG A 23 -9.64 33.53 -1.38
N GLY A 24 -10.00 32.42 -0.77
CA GLY A 24 -11.38 32.03 -0.56
C GLY A 24 -11.52 31.35 0.79
N SER A 25 -12.26 31.99 1.71
CA SER A 25 -12.56 31.46 3.03
C SER A 25 -13.43 30.20 2.91
N VAL A 26 -12.87 29.04 3.21
CA VAL A 26 -13.63 27.80 3.36
C VAL A 26 -13.90 27.58 4.84
N ALA A 27 -15.18 27.52 5.18
CA ALA A 27 -15.65 27.28 6.55
C ALA A 27 -15.16 25.91 7.04
N ARG A 28 -14.64 25.89 8.28
CA ARG A 28 -14.25 24.67 9.00
C ARG A 28 -15.46 23.76 9.23
N PRO A 29 -15.46 22.49 8.88
CA PRO A 29 -16.44 21.56 9.38
C PRO A 29 -16.19 21.32 10.88
N ARG A 30 -17.18 21.62 11.69
CA ARG A 30 -17.20 21.24 13.12
C ARG A 30 -17.52 19.76 13.19
N TYR A 31 -16.57 18.94 13.60
CA TYR A 31 -16.86 17.56 14.00
C TYR A 31 -17.47 17.57 15.40
N GLY A 32 -18.76 17.23 15.47
CA GLY A 32 -19.48 17.01 16.72
C GLY A 32 -19.05 15.68 17.34
N ALA A 33 -18.74 15.71 18.63
CA ALA A 33 -18.63 14.51 19.45
C ALA A 33 -20.00 13.85 19.60
N GLY A 34 -20.06 12.53 19.40
CA GLY A 34 -21.13 11.70 19.93
C GLY A 34 -22.10 11.13 18.93
N SER A 35 -21.90 9.86 18.58
CA SER A 35 -22.97 8.86 18.70
C SER A 35 -22.36 7.47 18.65
N THR A 36 -22.45 6.77 19.76
CA THR A 36 -22.31 5.32 19.87
C THR A 36 -23.56 4.69 19.28
N ALA A 37 -23.41 3.89 18.27
CA ALA A 37 -24.19 2.72 17.89
C ALA A 37 -24.29 2.58 16.35
N ASP A 38 -23.96 1.42 15.87
CA ASP A 38 -24.47 0.80 14.64
C ASP A 38 -24.08 1.38 13.28
N ASP A 39 -22.79 1.66 13.05
CA ASP A 39 -22.26 2.01 11.73
C ASP A 39 -21.61 0.83 10.97
N GLY A 40 -21.84 -0.39 11.42
CA GLY A 40 -21.26 -1.61 10.81
C GLY A 40 -21.80 -1.95 9.42
N GLN A 41 -22.93 -1.43 9.00
CA GLN A 41 -23.62 -1.86 7.77
C GLN A 41 -23.38 -0.98 6.54
N GLU A 42 -22.99 0.28 6.67
CA GLU A 42 -22.77 1.17 5.51
C GLU A 42 -21.35 1.18 4.95
N ARG A 43 -20.41 0.53 5.62
CA ARG A 43 -18.97 0.61 5.33
C ARG A 43 -18.52 -0.04 4.03
N TRP A 44 -19.29 -0.96 3.49
CA TRP A 44 -18.88 -1.85 2.40
C TRP A 44 -19.80 -1.77 1.17
N MET A 45 -20.30 -0.60 0.83
CA MET A 45 -21.16 -0.43 -0.32
C MET A 45 -20.41 0.14 -1.54
N PRO A 46 -19.83 -0.68 -2.45
CA PRO A 46 -19.71 -0.22 -3.82
C PRO A 46 -21.14 -0.01 -4.32
N SER A 47 -21.41 1.14 -4.92
CA SER A 47 -22.68 1.33 -5.62
C SER A 47 -22.92 0.13 -6.57
N ALA A 48 -24.14 -0.34 -6.71
CA ALA A 48 -24.51 -1.48 -7.56
C ALA A 48 -24.08 -1.37 -9.05
N GLY A 49 -23.32 -0.35 -9.42
CA GLY A 49 -22.77 -0.05 -10.74
C GLY A 49 -21.31 0.38 -10.75
N GLY A 50 -20.53 0.09 -9.68
CA GLY A 50 -19.09 0.44 -9.62
C GLY A 50 -18.24 -0.31 -10.68
N PRO A 51 -17.09 0.27 -11.10
CA PRO A 51 -16.20 -0.35 -12.08
C PRO A 51 -15.66 -1.70 -11.57
N THR A 52 -15.36 -2.61 -12.50
CA THR A 52 -14.85 -3.94 -12.19
C THR A 52 -13.33 -3.99 -12.20
N SER A 53 -12.75 -4.81 -11.31
CA SER A 53 -11.31 -5.05 -11.24
C SER A 53 -10.97 -6.53 -11.33
N LEU A 54 -9.84 -6.81 -11.99
CA LEU A 54 -9.15 -8.09 -11.96
C LEU A 54 -7.84 -7.88 -11.22
N GLU A 55 -7.60 -8.64 -10.14
CA GLU A 55 -6.36 -8.55 -9.39
C GLU A 55 -5.48 -9.78 -9.62
N LEU A 56 -4.26 -9.52 -10.04
CA LEU A 56 -3.21 -10.50 -10.26
C LEU A 56 -2.27 -10.51 -9.05
N PHE A 57 -1.84 -11.70 -8.62
CA PHE A 57 -0.94 -11.83 -7.44
C PHE A 57 -1.57 -11.24 -6.18
N ALA A 58 -2.82 -11.60 -5.92
CA ALA A 58 -3.67 -10.96 -4.89
C ALA A 58 -3.11 -11.10 -3.46
N GLY A 59 -2.25 -12.09 -3.19
CA GLY A 59 -1.61 -12.28 -1.91
C GLY A 59 -2.63 -12.38 -0.76
N GLY A 60 -2.37 -11.64 0.31
CA GLY A 60 -3.29 -11.53 1.45
C GLY A 60 -4.41 -10.50 1.29
N GLY A 61 -4.74 -10.04 0.08
CA GLY A 61 -5.91 -9.21 -0.21
C GLY A 61 -5.81 -7.72 0.13
N GLY A 62 -4.61 -7.21 0.42
CA GLY A 62 -4.47 -5.79 0.82
C GLY A 62 -4.83 -4.81 -0.30
N MET A 63 -4.40 -5.10 -1.54
CA MET A 63 -4.78 -4.29 -2.70
C MET A 63 -6.27 -4.45 -3.00
N ALA A 64 -6.81 -5.68 -2.96
CA ALA A 64 -8.23 -5.96 -3.17
C ALA A 64 -9.12 -5.16 -2.22
N LEU A 65 -8.86 -5.20 -0.92
CA LEU A 65 -9.61 -4.41 0.07
C LEU A 65 -9.57 -2.90 -0.23
N GLY A 66 -8.38 -2.37 -0.54
CA GLY A 66 -8.25 -0.95 -0.84
C GLY A 66 -8.97 -0.54 -2.12
N LEU A 67 -8.92 -1.37 -3.16
CA LEU A 67 -9.67 -1.12 -4.40
C LEU A 67 -11.18 -1.22 -4.18
N HIS A 68 -11.63 -2.18 -3.35
CA HIS A 68 -13.02 -2.23 -2.92
C HIS A 68 -13.47 -0.94 -2.22
N ASN A 69 -12.69 -0.44 -1.26
CA ASN A 69 -12.96 0.83 -0.57
C ASN A 69 -12.99 2.01 -1.55
N ALA A 70 -12.20 1.96 -2.62
CA ALA A 70 -12.24 2.93 -3.70
C ALA A 70 -13.45 2.76 -4.64
N GLY A 71 -14.34 1.78 -4.37
CA GLY A 71 -15.59 1.54 -5.11
C GLY A 71 -15.43 0.64 -6.33
N PHE A 72 -14.36 -0.16 -6.43
CA PHE A 72 -14.25 -1.23 -7.42
C PHE A 72 -14.93 -2.51 -6.92
N ARG A 73 -15.51 -3.28 -7.85
CA ARG A 73 -16.02 -4.63 -7.62
C ARG A 73 -15.06 -5.62 -8.24
N HIS A 74 -14.72 -6.70 -7.53
CA HIS A 74 -13.80 -7.68 -8.07
C HIS A 74 -14.51 -8.62 -9.05
N ALA A 75 -13.93 -8.81 -10.25
CA ALA A 75 -14.31 -9.85 -11.18
C ALA A 75 -13.60 -11.16 -10.82
N ALA A 76 -12.29 -11.08 -10.51
CA ALA A 76 -11.51 -12.20 -10.01
C ALA A 76 -10.28 -11.72 -9.21
N LEU A 77 -9.87 -12.55 -8.25
CA LEU A 77 -8.62 -12.45 -7.49
C LEU A 77 -7.78 -13.70 -7.80
N ILE A 78 -6.65 -13.53 -8.46
CA ILE A 78 -5.80 -14.64 -8.89
C ILE A 78 -4.57 -14.69 -7.99
N GLU A 79 -4.35 -15.83 -7.34
CA GLU A 79 -3.23 -16.07 -6.45
C GLU A 79 -2.74 -17.51 -6.60
N TYR A 80 -1.43 -17.68 -6.58
CA TYR A 80 -0.80 -19.00 -6.71
C TYR A 80 -0.60 -19.70 -5.37
N GLU A 81 -0.43 -18.94 -4.29
CA GLU A 81 -0.10 -19.49 -2.99
C GLU A 81 -1.35 -19.93 -2.23
N SER A 82 -1.51 -21.23 -2.02
CA SER A 82 -2.63 -21.85 -1.29
C SER A 82 -2.99 -21.18 0.04
N LYS A 83 -1.97 -20.78 0.84
CA LYS A 83 -2.23 -20.17 2.16
C LYS A 83 -2.77 -18.73 2.04
N ALA A 84 -2.39 -18.02 1.00
CA ALA A 84 -2.96 -16.73 0.68
C ALA A 84 -4.41 -16.89 0.20
N CYS A 85 -4.66 -17.84 -0.71
CA CYS A 85 -6.03 -18.18 -1.16
C CYS A 85 -6.94 -18.57 -0.01
N LEU A 86 -6.46 -19.40 0.93
CA LEU A 86 -7.22 -19.74 2.14
C LEU A 86 -7.57 -18.51 2.99
N THR A 87 -6.67 -17.52 3.08
CA THR A 87 -6.94 -16.25 3.77
C THR A 87 -8.05 -15.47 3.04
N LEU A 88 -7.99 -15.37 1.71
CA LEU A 88 -9.02 -14.70 0.92
C LEU A 88 -10.39 -15.38 1.07
N LEU A 89 -10.44 -16.70 0.92
CA LEU A 89 -11.66 -17.52 1.06
C LEU A 89 -12.27 -17.41 2.46
N LYS A 90 -11.43 -17.48 3.51
CA LYS A 90 -11.88 -17.38 4.90
C LYS A 90 -12.59 -16.05 5.16
N ASN A 91 -12.08 -14.95 4.64
CA ASN A 91 -12.70 -13.64 4.81
C ASN A 91 -13.98 -13.51 3.97
N ALA A 92 -14.02 -14.04 2.74
CA ALA A 92 -15.23 -14.08 1.94
C ALA A 92 -16.37 -14.82 2.66
N ASP A 93 -16.09 -16.02 3.21
CA ASP A 93 -17.05 -16.80 3.99
C ASP A 93 -17.49 -16.09 5.28
N ARG A 94 -16.55 -15.42 5.96
CA ARG A 94 -16.82 -14.66 7.19
C ARG A 94 -17.79 -13.52 6.92
N TRP A 95 -17.54 -12.69 5.91
CA TRP A 95 -18.43 -11.57 5.56
C TRP A 95 -19.82 -12.05 5.17
N LYS A 96 -19.90 -13.16 4.43
CA LYS A 96 -21.17 -13.80 4.11
C LYS A 96 -21.90 -14.26 5.38
N ALA A 97 -21.19 -14.89 6.31
CA ALA A 97 -21.75 -15.35 7.59
C ALA A 97 -22.21 -14.19 8.49
N LEU A 98 -21.54 -13.04 8.43
CA LEU A 98 -21.91 -11.82 9.14
C LEU A 98 -23.06 -11.06 8.47
N GLY A 99 -23.55 -11.53 7.31
CA GLY A 99 -24.68 -10.92 6.60
C GLY A 99 -24.32 -9.61 5.89
N HIS A 100 -23.06 -9.41 5.53
CA HIS A 100 -22.67 -8.23 4.73
C HIS A 100 -23.41 -8.28 3.38
N SER A 101 -24.15 -7.23 3.09
CA SER A 101 -24.95 -7.12 1.85
C SER A 101 -24.07 -6.98 0.60
N SER A 102 -22.84 -6.51 0.77
CA SER A 102 -21.86 -6.31 -0.31
C SER A 102 -20.46 -6.63 0.19
N PRO A 103 -20.08 -7.92 0.29
CA PRO A 103 -18.73 -8.29 0.71
C PRO A 103 -17.71 -7.81 -0.33
N PRO A 104 -16.46 -7.54 0.06
CA PRO A 104 -15.39 -7.13 -0.87
C PRO A 104 -15.22 -8.09 -2.06
N TRP A 105 -15.32 -9.38 -1.83
CA TRP A 105 -15.35 -10.43 -2.87
C TRP A 105 -16.12 -11.65 -2.38
N LEU A 106 -16.48 -12.50 -3.33
CA LEU A 106 -17.14 -13.78 -3.10
C LEU A 106 -16.13 -14.94 -3.23
N PRO A 107 -16.39 -16.12 -2.64
CA PRO A 107 -15.49 -17.27 -2.74
C PRO A 107 -15.19 -17.72 -4.16
N ASP A 108 -16.16 -17.65 -5.07
CA ASP A 108 -16.04 -18.03 -6.48
C ASP A 108 -15.21 -17.06 -7.32
N GLN A 109 -14.89 -15.88 -6.78
CA GLN A 109 -13.98 -14.91 -7.38
C GLN A 109 -12.51 -15.15 -7.01
N VAL A 110 -12.21 -16.07 -6.08
CA VAL A 110 -10.85 -16.41 -5.66
C VAL A 110 -10.36 -17.63 -6.42
N HIS A 111 -9.31 -17.45 -7.24
CA HIS A 111 -8.75 -18.49 -8.07
C HIS A 111 -7.33 -18.85 -7.62
N GLU A 112 -7.16 -20.07 -7.07
CA GLU A 112 -5.86 -20.64 -6.70
C GLU A 112 -5.20 -21.21 -7.96
N THR A 113 -4.44 -20.37 -8.68
CA THR A 113 -3.81 -20.78 -9.94
C THR A 113 -2.66 -19.85 -10.33
N ASP A 114 -1.77 -20.31 -11.22
CA ASP A 114 -0.79 -19.46 -11.88
C ASP A 114 -1.50 -18.51 -12.86
N VAL A 115 -1.15 -17.22 -12.83
CA VAL A 115 -1.77 -16.21 -13.70
C VAL A 115 -1.66 -16.55 -15.19
N ARG A 116 -0.58 -17.25 -15.62
CA ARG A 116 -0.39 -17.70 -17.01
C ARG A 116 -1.35 -18.84 -17.40
N GLN A 117 -1.75 -19.67 -16.42
CA GLN A 117 -2.76 -20.70 -16.61
C GLN A 117 -4.16 -20.07 -16.67
N TYR A 118 -4.44 -19.15 -15.76
CA TYR A 118 -5.71 -18.43 -15.74
C TYR A 118 -5.96 -17.67 -17.06
N LEU A 119 -4.95 -17.00 -17.61
CA LEU A 119 -5.06 -16.28 -18.88
C LEU A 119 -5.55 -17.17 -20.05
N ARG A 120 -5.30 -18.48 -19.97
CA ARG A 120 -5.67 -19.48 -21.01
C ARG A 120 -6.93 -20.29 -20.63
N SER A 121 -7.55 -19.99 -19.52
CA SER A 121 -8.67 -20.75 -18.98
C SER A 121 -10.01 -20.30 -19.54
N GLN A 122 -11.05 -21.13 -19.34
CA GLN A 122 -12.42 -20.75 -19.67
C GLN A 122 -12.97 -19.65 -18.76
N GLU A 123 -12.50 -19.60 -17.53
CA GLU A 123 -12.84 -18.54 -16.56
C GLU A 123 -12.44 -17.17 -17.09
N MET A 124 -11.26 -17.06 -17.72
CA MET A 124 -10.82 -15.82 -18.37
C MET A 124 -11.77 -15.37 -19.48
N VAL A 125 -12.25 -16.31 -20.29
CA VAL A 125 -13.18 -16.04 -21.41
C VAL A 125 -14.56 -15.60 -20.90
N SER A 126 -14.97 -16.08 -19.73
CA SER A 126 -16.27 -15.78 -19.11
C SER A 126 -16.27 -14.58 -18.18
N LEU A 127 -15.13 -13.89 -18.03
CA LEU A 127 -15.07 -12.67 -17.22
C LEU A 127 -16.02 -11.60 -17.76
N PRO A 128 -16.67 -10.82 -16.86
CA PRO A 128 -17.35 -9.60 -17.28
C PRO A 128 -16.33 -8.59 -17.81
N ASP A 129 -16.81 -7.50 -18.39
CA ASP A 129 -15.94 -6.38 -18.75
C ASP A 129 -15.10 -5.94 -17.55
N VAL A 130 -13.78 -5.91 -17.72
CA VAL A 130 -12.82 -5.53 -16.68
C VAL A 130 -12.37 -4.09 -16.91
N ASP A 131 -12.68 -3.22 -15.95
CA ASP A 131 -12.29 -1.82 -16.02
C ASP A 131 -10.86 -1.57 -15.51
N LEU A 132 -10.38 -2.38 -14.56
CA LEU A 132 -9.06 -2.24 -13.93
C LEU A 132 -8.34 -3.60 -13.89
N VAL A 133 -7.12 -3.64 -14.40
CA VAL A 133 -6.15 -4.70 -14.10
C VAL A 133 -5.16 -4.18 -13.06
N ALA A 134 -5.11 -4.85 -11.91
CA ALA A 134 -4.26 -4.48 -10.78
C ALA A 134 -3.38 -5.65 -10.35
N GLY A 135 -2.24 -5.36 -9.69
CA GLY A 135 -1.40 -6.40 -9.09
C GLY A 135 0.00 -5.95 -8.72
N GLY A 136 0.68 -6.83 -7.97
CA GLY A 136 2.10 -6.69 -7.62
C GLY A 136 2.94 -7.77 -8.29
N PRO A 137 3.27 -7.68 -9.59
CA PRO A 137 4.00 -8.73 -10.30
C PRO A 137 5.33 -9.05 -9.61
N PRO A 138 5.59 -10.31 -9.18
CA PRO A 138 6.88 -10.69 -8.62
C PRO A 138 8.03 -10.31 -9.55
N CYS A 139 9.05 -9.67 -8.97
CA CYS A 139 10.23 -9.19 -9.68
C CYS A 139 11.49 -9.58 -8.90
N GLN A 140 11.59 -10.86 -8.52
CA GLN A 140 12.65 -11.37 -7.65
C GLN A 140 14.07 -11.29 -8.24
N PRO A 141 14.31 -11.39 -9.57
CA PRO A 141 15.65 -11.22 -10.14
C PRO A 141 16.28 -9.85 -9.84
N PHE A 142 15.44 -8.86 -9.48
CA PHE A 142 15.82 -7.46 -9.27
C PHE A 142 15.77 -7.04 -7.79
N SER A 143 15.56 -7.98 -6.85
CA SER A 143 15.64 -7.71 -5.41
C SER A 143 17.09 -7.76 -4.90
N LEU A 144 17.35 -7.10 -3.74
CA LEU A 144 18.68 -7.02 -3.11
C LEU A 144 19.34 -8.37 -2.78
N GLY A 145 18.58 -9.48 -2.76
CA GLY A 145 19.06 -10.83 -2.43
C GLY A 145 19.00 -11.83 -3.60
N GLY A 146 18.65 -11.39 -4.81
CA GLY A 146 18.54 -12.27 -5.96
C GLY A 146 19.86 -12.43 -6.72
N VAL A 147 20.18 -13.64 -7.12
CA VAL A 147 21.21 -13.90 -8.14
C VAL A 147 20.74 -13.25 -9.44
N HIS A 148 21.57 -12.41 -10.07
CA HIS A 148 21.24 -11.62 -11.27
C HIS A 148 20.93 -12.49 -12.51
N ALA A 149 19.85 -13.27 -12.47
CA ALA A 149 19.44 -14.14 -13.59
C ALA A 149 18.80 -13.36 -14.77
N GLY A 150 18.57 -12.06 -14.61
CA GLY A 150 18.11 -11.18 -15.69
C GLY A 150 16.63 -11.28 -16.04
N VAL A 151 16.27 -10.70 -17.17
CA VAL A 151 14.91 -10.52 -17.69
C VAL A 151 14.21 -11.84 -18.04
N ASN A 152 14.98 -12.89 -18.32
CA ASN A 152 14.50 -14.23 -18.72
C ASN A 152 14.25 -15.16 -17.53
N ASP A 153 14.32 -14.65 -16.29
CA ASP A 153 13.99 -15.43 -15.10
C ASP A 153 12.48 -15.69 -15.06
N GLU A 154 12.08 -16.95 -14.89
CA GLU A 154 10.66 -17.35 -14.79
C GLU A 154 9.89 -16.67 -13.66
N ARG A 155 10.61 -16.10 -12.69
CA ARG A 155 10.06 -15.31 -11.58
C ARG A 155 9.75 -13.86 -11.97
N ASN A 156 10.09 -13.42 -13.18
CA ASN A 156 9.70 -12.14 -13.73
C ASN A 156 8.27 -12.23 -14.29
N MET A 157 7.29 -11.75 -13.56
CA MET A 157 5.88 -11.89 -13.92
C MET A 157 5.29 -10.65 -14.62
N PHE A 158 6.10 -9.61 -14.91
CA PHE A 158 5.61 -8.48 -15.70
C PHE A 158 5.11 -8.88 -17.10
N PRO A 159 5.78 -9.77 -17.85
CA PRO A 159 5.24 -10.19 -19.15
C PRO A 159 3.82 -10.77 -19.04
N ALA A 160 3.59 -11.67 -18.08
CA ALA A 160 2.27 -12.24 -17.86
C ALA A 160 1.22 -11.16 -17.49
N ALA A 161 1.56 -10.21 -16.60
CA ALA A 161 0.66 -9.13 -16.24
C ALA A 161 0.32 -8.22 -17.43
N LEU A 162 1.30 -7.97 -18.31
CA LEU A 162 1.09 -7.19 -19.54
C LEU A 162 0.22 -7.93 -20.56
N ASP A 163 0.24 -9.27 -20.59
CA ASP A 163 -0.63 -10.05 -21.47
C ASP A 163 -2.10 -9.89 -21.08
N PHE A 164 -2.43 -9.81 -19.78
CA PHE A 164 -3.79 -9.45 -19.34
C PHE A 164 -4.21 -8.06 -19.82
N VAL A 165 -3.30 -7.09 -19.77
CA VAL A 165 -3.62 -5.74 -20.28
C VAL A 165 -3.86 -5.74 -21.78
N ARG A 166 -3.13 -6.56 -22.55
CA ARG A 166 -3.32 -6.70 -24.01
C ARG A 166 -4.66 -7.33 -24.35
N GLU A 167 -5.01 -8.36 -23.62
CA GLU A 167 -6.25 -9.13 -23.87
C GLU A 167 -7.48 -8.34 -23.47
N LEU A 168 -7.46 -7.70 -22.28
CA LEU A 168 -8.63 -7.04 -21.71
C LEU A 168 -8.76 -5.58 -22.11
N MET A 169 -7.67 -4.92 -22.51
CA MET A 169 -7.64 -3.48 -22.80
C MET A 169 -8.40 -2.63 -21.75
N PRO A 170 -8.14 -2.80 -20.43
CA PRO A 170 -8.91 -2.20 -19.36
C PRO A 170 -8.87 -0.66 -19.42
N LYS A 171 -9.77 0.01 -18.72
CA LYS A 171 -9.75 1.48 -18.55
C LYS A 171 -8.54 1.94 -17.76
N PHE A 172 -8.15 1.15 -16.76
CA PHE A 172 -7.09 1.46 -15.80
C PHE A 172 -6.11 0.30 -15.64
N VAL A 173 -4.86 0.61 -15.32
CA VAL A 173 -3.87 -0.38 -14.88
C VAL A 173 -3.14 0.16 -13.66
N VAL A 174 -2.94 -0.72 -12.66
CA VAL A 174 -2.12 -0.45 -11.47
C VAL A 174 -1.17 -1.60 -11.25
N PHE A 175 0.13 -1.34 -11.36
CA PHE A 175 1.15 -2.30 -10.92
C PHE A 175 1.98 -1.72 -9.80
N GLU A 176 2.09 -2.47 -8.70
CA GLU A 176 2.91 -2.10 -7.54
C GLU A 176 4.20 -2.90 -7.54
N ASN A 177 5.30 -2.27 -7.08
CA ASN A 177 6.54 -2.99 -6.85
C ASN A 177 7.48 -2.26 -5.86
N VAL A 178 8.63 -2.87 -5.59
CA VAL A 178 9.65 -2.28 -4.74
C VAL A 178 10.43 -1.17 -5.45
N PRO A 179 10.83 -0.08 -4.76
CA PRO A 179 11.59 1.02 -5.37
C PRO A 179 12.95 0.61 -5.93
N GLY A 180 13.44 -0.60 -5.59
CA GLY A 180 14.67 -1.16 -6.13
C GLY A 180 14.71 -1.25 -7.66
N LEU A 181 13.53 -1.33 -8.32
CA LEU A 181 13.41 -1.31 -9.78
C LEU A 181 13.82 0.02 -10.42
N LEU A 182 13.84 1.11 -9.65
CA LEU A 182 14.27 2.43 -10.12
C LEU A 182 15.79 2.63 -10.06
N ARG A 183 16.57 1.61 -9.66
CA ARG A 183 18.03 1.67 -9.71
C ARG A 183 18.53 1.74 -11.16
N PRO A 184 19.67 2.42 -11.41
CA PRO A 184 20.19 2.57 -12.76
C PRO A 184 20.34 1.23 -13.54
N SER A 185 20.65 0.13 -12.84
CA SER A 185 20.81 -1.19 -13.46
C SER A 185 19.49 -1.83 -13.91
N PHE A 186 18.34 -1.42 -13.34
CA PHE A 186 17.02 -2.00 -13.62
C PHE A 186 16.08 -1.04 -14.32
N LEU A 187 16.35 0.25 -14.23
CA LEU A 187 15.52 1.30 -14.80
C LEU A 187 15.21 1.09 -16.30
N PRO A 188 16.16 0.70 -17.18
CA PRO A 188 15.84 0.46 -18.58
C PRO A 188 14.79 -0.63 -18.82
N TYR A 189 14.80 -1.69 -17.99
CA TYR A 189 13.77 -2.72 -18.07
C TYR A 189 12.42 -2.23 -17.51
N PHE A 190 12.44 -1.42 -16.46
CA PHE A 190 11.23 -0.83 -15.92
C PHE A 190 10.58 0.15 -16.92
N GLU A 191 11.38 0.95 -17.62
CA GLU A 191 10.92 1.79 -18.74
C GLU A 191 10.34 0.95 -19.89
N TYR A 192 10.91 -0.21 -20.16
CA TYR A 192 10.35 -1.14 -21.13
C TYR A 192 8.95 -1.65 -20.74
N VAL A 193 8.70 -1.91 -19.45
CA VAL A 193 7.37 -2.25 -18.95
C VAL A 193 6.38 -1.10 -19.21
N GLU A 194 6.79 0.14 -18.92
CA GLU A 194 5.96 1.33 -19.17
C GLU A 194 5.65 1.52 -20.67
N GLU A 195 6.63 1.30 -21.55
CA GLU A 195 6.40 1.41 -22.99
C GLU A 195 5.44 0.34 -23.50
N GLN A 196 5.52 -0.87 -22.97
CA GLN A 196 4.56 -1.91 -23.33
C GLN A 196 3.13 -1.56 -22.88
N LEU A 197 2.96 -0.88 -21.73
CA LEU A 197 1.67 -0.34 -21.32
C LEU A 197 1.19 0.78 -22.23
N ARG A 198 2.08 1.65 -22.71
CA ARG A 198 1.69 2.69 -23.70
C ARG A 198 1.22 2.09 -25.01
N TRP A 199 1.85 0.98 -25.43
CA TRP A 199 1.64 0.32 -26.72
C TRP A 199 1.23 -1.15 -26.61
N PRO A 200 0.15 -1.50 -25.88
CA PRO A 200 -0.21 -2.91 -25.65
C PRO A 200 -0.50 -3.65 -26.96
N THR A 201 -1.00 -2.95 -27.98
CA THR A 201 -1.27 -3.52 -29.32
C THR A 201 -0.03 -3.79 -30.16
N SER A 202 1.16 -3.63 -29.60
CA SER A 202 2.44 -3.93 -30.22
C SER A 202 3.25 -4.89 -29.37
N PRO A 203 2.86 -6.16 -29.25
CA PRO A 203 3.57 -7.14 -28.44
C PRO A 203 4.98 -7.42 -29.00
N PRO A 204 5.88 -8.04 -28.21
CA PRO A 204 7.14 -8.54 -28.70
C PRO A 204 6.91 -9.63 -29.75
N VAL A 205 7.77 -9.69 -30.77
CA VAL A 205 7.79 -10.78 -31.74
C VAL A 205 8.52 -11.97 -31.13
N SER A 206 8.15 -13.18 -31.52
CA SER A 206 8.81 -14.40 -31.02
C SER A 206 10.33 -14.34 -31.25
N GLY A 207 11.09 -14.51 -30.18
CA GLY A 207 12.56 -14.43 -30.20
C GLY A 207 13.14 -13.00 -30.23
N GLU A 208 12.31 -11.95 -30.21
CA GLU A 208 12.78 -10.57 -30.17
C GLU A 208 13.39 -10.24 -28.80
N PRO A 209 14.67 -9.81 -28.72
CA PRO A 209 15.25 -9.33 -27.49
C PRO A 209 14.46 -8.11 -26.96
N TRP A 210 14.26 -8.01 -25.64
CA TRP A 210 13.49 -6.92 -25.06
C TRP A 210 14.04 -5.53 -25.38
N GLN A 211 15.35 -5.39 -25.57
CA GLN A 211 15.98 -4.12 -25.94
C GLN A 211 15.60 -3.70 -27.37
N ASP A 212 15.44 -4.66 -28.26
CA ASP A 212 15.04 -4.42 -29.65
C ASP A 212 13.56 -4.04 -29.71
N HIS A 213 12.75 -4.74 -28.95
CA HIS A 213 11.35 -4.37 -28.77
C HIS A 213 11.22 -2.97 -28.18
N LEU A 214 11.97 -2.63 -27.11
CA LEU A 214 11.96 -1.27 -26.55
C LEU A 214 12.32 -0.21 -27.61
N ARG A 215 13.37 -0.44 -28.40
CA ARG A 215 13.74 0.47 -29.49
C ARG A 215 12.59 0.65 -30.49
N ARG A 216 11.90 -0.42 -30.84
CA ARG A 216 10.74 -0.40 -31.73
C ARG A 216 9.57 0.36 -31.15
N LEU A 217 9.30 0.24 -29.84
CA LEU A 217 8.25 0.99 -29.15
C LEU A 217 8.59 2.49 -29.04
N LEU A 218 9.83 2.82 -28.70
CA LEU A 218 10.28 4.20 -28.61
C LEU A 218 10.21 4.93 -29.96
N ALA A 219 10.50 4.27 -31.06
CA ALA A 219 10.34 4.83 -32.40
C ALA A 219 8.89 5.20 -32.74
N ARG A 220 7.89 4.60 -32.07
CA ARG A 220 6.47 4.97 -32.25
C ARG A 220 6.10 6.27 -31.59
N ARG A 221 6.83 6.75 -30.58
CA ARG A 221 6.57 8.04 -29.91
C ARG A 221 6.66 9.23 -30.88
N THR A 222 7.48 9.10 -31.90
CA THR A 222 7.71 10.17 -32.92
C THR A 222 6.86 9.99 -34.16
N GLY A 223 6.03 8.93 -34.21
CA GLY A 223 5.19 8.62 -35.37
C GLY A 223 3.75 9.11 -35.23
N PRO A 224 2.94 9.01 -36.32
CA PRO A 224 1.56 9.50 -36.35
C PRO A 224 0.58 8.67 -35.54
N LYS A 225 0.98 7.51 -35.01
CA LYS A 225 0.11 6.64 -34.21
C LYS A 225 0.17 7.04 -32.74
N GLU A 226 -0.98 7.23 -32.15
CA GLU A 226 -1.12 7.54 -30.73
C GLU A 226 -1.03 6.28 -29.86
N SER A 227 -0.39 6.41 -28.69
CA SER A 227 -0.40 5.37 -27.65
C SER A 227 -1.82 5.09 -27.15
N ARG A 228 -2.07 3.89 -26.61
CA ARG A 228 -3.38 3.54 -26.05
C ARG A 228 -3.59 4.04 -24.63
N TYR A 229 -2.50 4.19 -23.86
CA TYR A 229 -2.55 4.63 -22.47
C TYR A 229 -1.66 5.84 -22.21
N TRP A 230 -2.14 6.70 -21.33
CA TRP A 230 -1.31 7.60 -20.56
C TRP A 230 -0.72 6.82 -19.39
N VAL A 231 0.61 6.81 -19.24
CA VAL A 231 1.32 6.03 -18.23
C VAL A 231 2.21 6.97 -17.42
N THR A 232 2.14 6.86 -16.10
CA THR A 232 3.03 7.52 -15.15
C THR A 232 3.51 6.55 -14.09
N ARG A 233 4.61 6.87 -13.43
CA ARG A 233 5.08 6.15 -12.24
C ARG A 233 5.23 7.11 -11.07
N GLN A 234 5.00 6.60 -9.87
CA GLN A 234 5.15 7.38 -8.65
C GLN A 234 5.68 6.49 -7.53
N VAL A 235 6.60 7.02 -6.71
CA VAL A 235 6.98 6.40 -5.44
C VAL A 235 6.08 6.96 -4.34
N ILE A 236 5.33 6.08 -3.69
CA ILE A 236 4.43 6.44 -2.59
C ILE A 236 5.03 5.95 -1.28
N ASN A 237 5.09 6.83 -0.27
CA ASN A 237 5.35 6.47 1.12
C ASN A 237 4.00 6.31 1.84
N SER A 238 3.72 5.13 2.37
CA SER A 238 2.45 4.82 3.03
C SER A 238 2.13 5.77 4.19
N ALA A 239 3.15 6.23 4.96
CA ALA A 239 2.95 7.18 6.06
C ALA A 239 2.34 8.50 5.57
N GLY A 240 2.68 8.95 4.36
CA GLY A 240 2.08 10.14 3.74
C GLY A 240 0.58 10.01 3.44
N LEU A 241 0.01 8.82 3.56
CA LEU A 241 -1.42 8.55 3.38
C LEU A 241 -2.11 8.10 4.68
N GLY A 242 -1.48 8.33 5.84
CA GLY A 242 -2.04 8.01 7.15
C GLY A 242 -1.88 6.54 7.57
N VAL A 243 -1.08 5.75 6.85
CA VAL A 243 -0.73 4.39 7.27
C VAL A 243 0.35 4.47 8.36
N PRO A 244 0.22 3.75 9.49
CA PRO A 244 1.20 3.79 10.59
C PRO A 244 2.51 3.05 10.23
N GLN A 245 2.99 3.23 9.01
CA GLN A 245 4.21 2.58 8.49
C GLN A 245 4.90 3.41 7.43
N GLN A 246 6.21 3.60 7.57
CA GLN A 246 7.06 4.09 6.50
C GLN A 246 7.39 2.95 5.52
N ARG A 247 6.58 2.84 4.48
CA ARG A 247 6.74 1.84 3.41
C ARG A 247 6.72 2.53 2.06
N ARG A 248 7.84 2.54 1.39
CA ARG A 248 7.94 3.12 0.05
C ARG A 248 7.75 2.04 -1.01
N ARG A 249 6.87 2.31 -1.97
CA ARG A 249 6.58 1.44 -3.12
C ARG A 249 6.47 2.27 -4.39
N VAL A 250 6.89 1.70 -5.50
CA VAL A 250 6.66 2.29 -6.82
C VAL A 250 5.36 1.75 -7.40
N PHE A 251 4.56 2.65 -7.91
CA PHE A 251 3.33 2.33 -8.63
C PHE A 251 3.48 2.76 -10.08
N ILE A 252 3.13 1.88 -11.02
CA ILE A 252 2.86 2.25 -12.40
C ILE A 252 1.36 2.43 -12.51
N LEU A 253 0.94 3.58 -12.98
CA LEU A 253 -0.46 3.95 -13.17
C LEU A 253 -0.68 4.21 -14.65
N ALA A 254 -1.71 3.57 -15.23
CA ALA A 254 -2.09 3.83 -16.60
C ALA A 254 -3.59 4.08 -16.70
N VAL A 255 -3.95 5.06 -17.53
CA VAL A 255 -5.35 5.41 -17.87
C VAL A 255 -5.48 5.40 -19.39
N ARG A 256 -6.49 4.72 -19.90
CA ARG A 256 -6.75 4.62 -21.34
C ARG A 256 -7.07 6.00 -21.92
N ARG A 257 -6.52 6.31 -23.08
CA ARG A 257 -6.53 7.69 -23.61
C ARG A 257 -7.90 8.21 -24.00
N ASP A 258 -8.85 7.32 -24.31
CA ASP A 258 -10.24 7.70 -24.60
C ASP A 258 -11.02 8.24 -23.39
N LEU A 259 -10.44 8.12 -22.18
CA LEU A 259 -11.09 8.53 -20.92
C LEU A 259 -10.63 9.91 -20.43
N ARG A 260 -9.58 10.48 -21.02
CA ARG A 260 -9.10 11.80 -20.62
C ARG A 260 -8.26 12.49 -21.70
N ASP A 261 -8.34 13.78 -21.74
CA ASP A 261 -7.46 14.62 -22.53
C ASP A 261 -6.15 14.90 -21.78
N GLY A 262 -5.04 14.60 -22.42
CA GLY A 262 -3.70 14.91 -21.94
C GLY A 262 -3.10 13.93 -20.94
N PRO A 263 -1.79 14.07 -20.66
CA PRO A 263 -1.01 13.13 -19.85
C PRO A 263 -1.44 13.11 -18.38
N LEU A 264 -1.09 12.02 -17.69
CA LEU A 264 -1.25 11.94 -16.24
C LEU A 264 -0.29 12.90 -15.54
N PRO A 265 -0.67 13.48 -14.39
CA PRO A 265 0.27 14.19 -13.52
C PRO A 265 1.46 13.29 -13.17
N GLU A 266 2.63 13.88 -12.91
CA GLU A 266 3.82 13.13 -12.49
C GLU A 266 3.60 12.40 -11.16
N ASN A 267 2.96 13.07 -10.19
CA ASN A 267 2.62 12.51 -8.87
C ASN A 267 1.11 12.62 -8.63
N PRO A 268 0.31 11.72 -9.24
CA PRO A 268 -1.15 11.83 -9.17
C PRO A 268 -1.72 11.61 -7.77
N VAL A 269 -1.12 10.76 -6.96
CA VAL A 269 -1.55 10.48 -5.57
C VAL A 269 -0.78 11.42 -4.63
N ARG A 270 -1.47 12.39 -4.05
CA ARG A 270 -0.86 13.36 -3.16
C ARG A 270 -0.88 12.87 -1.71
N PRO A 271 0.20 13.12 -0.93
CA PRO A 271 0.18 12.83 0.50
C PRO A 271 -0.87 13.72 1.18
N THR A 272 -1.54 13.14 2.17
CA THR A 272 -2.54 13.80 3.02
C THR A 272 -2.03 14.02 4.44
N HIS A 273 -0.98 13.32 4.86
CA HIS A 273 -0.39 13.36 6.20
C HIS A 273 1.10 13.72 6.10
N SER A 274 1.61 14.40 7.12
CA SER A 274 3.01 14.83 7.11
C SER A 274 3.77 14.46 8.38
N GLU A 275 5.09 14.26 8.23
CA GLU A 275 6.02 14.09 9.34
C GLU A 275 6.13 15.39 10.17
N ALA A 276 6.11 16.54 9.48
CA ALA A 276 6.20 17.83 10.13
C ALA A 276 5.02 18.04 11.12
N SER A 277 3.78 17.67 10.72
CA SER A 277 2.61 17.74 11.62
C SER A 277 2.75 16.79 12.82
N LEU A 278 3.33 15.59 12.65
CA LEU A 278 3.61 14.69 13.78
C LEU A 278 4.62 15.34 14.75
N LEU A 279 5.74 15.83 14.23
CA LEU A 279 6.76 16.42 15.07
C LEU A 279 6.30 17.73 15.75
N TYR A 280 5.42 18.49 15.07
CA TYR A 280 4.78 19.65 15.66
C TYR A 280 3.89 19.25 16.84
N SER A 281 3.02 18.23 16.65
CA SER A 281 2.14 17.75 17.71
C SER A 281 2.87 17.08 18.89
N GLN A 282 4.08 16.57 18.66
CA GLN A 282 4.90 15.99 19.73
C GLN A 282 5.73 17.04 20.48
N TRP A 283 6.30 18.04 19.79
CA TRP A 283 7.39 18.87 20.34
C TRP A 283 7.10 20.37 20.37
N VAL A 284 5.97 20.82 19.84
CA VAL A 284 5.58 22.22 19.82
C VAL A 284 4.32 22.47 20.64
N ASP A 285 3.20 21.84 20.29
CA ASP A 285 1.93 22.00 20.98
C ASP A 285 1.57 20.87 21.97
N HIS A 286 2.34 19.77 21.91
CA HIS A 286 2.20 18.59 22.78
C HIS A 286 0.88 17.83 22.68
N SER A 287 0.01 18.16 21.72
CA SER A 287 -1.31 17.56 21.52
C SER A 287 -1.27 16.04 21.33
N TYR A 288 -0.18 15.51 20.72
CA TYR A 288 0.04 14.07 20.59
C TYR A 288 0.12 13.36 21.95
N TRP A 289 0.86 13.93 22.90
CA TRP A 289 1.04 13.32 24.22
C TRP A 289 -0.23 13.42 25.07
N GLU A 290 -0.93 14.55 24.96
CA GLU A 290 -2.23 14.77 25.61
C GLU A 290 -3.28 13.76 25.11
N GLU A 291 -3.37 13.55 23.79
CA GLU A 291 -4.28 12.58 23.16
C GLU A 291 -4.04 11.16 23.68
N HIS A 292 -2.78 10.78 23.93
CA HIS A 292 -2.44 9.47 24.46
C HIS A 292 -2.39 9.38 25.98
N GLY A 293 -2.58 10.48 26.70
CA GLY A 293 -2.53 10.53 28.16
C GLY A 293 -1.18 10.17 28.76
N ILE A 294 -0.08 10.52 28.07
CA ILE A 294 1.28 10.21 28.49
C ILE A 294 2.15 11.47 28.59
N GLU A 295 3.09 11.47 29.51
CA GLU A 295 4.06 12.54 29.65
C GLU A 295 5.04 12.55 28.48
N PRO A 296 5.36 13.71 27.91
CA PRO A 296 6.38 13.82 26.86
C PRO A 296 7.73 13.30 27.35
N PRO A 297 8.38 12.36 26.64
CA PRO A 297 9.75 11.98 26.96
C PRO A 297 10.70 13.11 26.65
N PRO A 298 11.91 13.11 27.19
CA PRO A 298 12.94 14.05 26.77
C PRO A 298 13.22 13.92 25.27
N PRO A 299 13.30 15.03 24.52
CA PRO A 299 13.52 14.97 23.10
C PRO A 299 14.86 14.30 22.79
N ASN A 300 14.88 13.40 21.81
CA ASN A 300 16.10 12.82 21.33
C ASN A 300 16.90 13.86 20.53
N PRO A 301 18.04 14.36 21.04
CA PRO A 301 18.78 15.45 20.41
C PRO A 301 19.35 15.09 19.04
N ALA A 302 19.42 13.80 18.71
CA ALA A 302 19.81 13.35 17.37
C ALA A 302 18.71 13.51 16.32
N ARG A 303 17.45 13.71 16.75
CA ARG A 303 16.29 13.86 15.85
C ARG A 303 15.59 15.21 15.99
N VAL A 304 15.54 15.75 17.19
CA VAL A 304 14.78 16.95 17.54
C VAL A 304 15.73 17.95 18.18
N THR A 305 16.22 18.90 17.39
CA THR A 305 17.07 20.00 17.87
C THR A 305 16.23 21.23 18.20
N GLU A 306 16.75 22.13 19.04
CA GLU A 306 16.07 23.40 19.33
C GLU A 306 15.84 24.24 18.07
N ASP A 307 16.81 24.25 17.16
CA ASP A 307 16.64 24.94 15.86
C ASP A 307 15.52 24.34 15.02
N PHE A 308 15.38 23.02 15.02
CA PHE A 308 14.30 22.35 14.32
C PHE A 308 12.93 22.69 14.93
N ILE A 309 12.80 22.66 16.26
CA ILE A 309 11.56 23.08 16.95
C ILE A 309 11.24 24.55 16.62
N ARG A 310 12.25 25.41 16.58
CA ARG A 310 12.07 26.83 16.22
C ARG A 310 11.53 26.97 14.78
N GLN A 311 12.04 26.20 13.84
CA GLN A 311 11.55 26.20 12.46
C GLN A 311 10.11 25.73 12.36
N LEU A 312 9.72 24.67 13.07
CA LEU A 312 8.34 24.19 13.12
C LEU A 312 7.39 25.25 13.70
N LYS A 313 7.80 26.03 14.71
CA LYS A 313 7.01 27.12 15.27
C LYS A 313 6.78 28.28 14.31
N ILE A 314 7.73 28.53 13.39
CA ILE A 314 7.64 29.62 12.40
C ILE A 314 6.68 29.22 11.26
N ALA A 315 6.73 27.97 10.84
CA ALA A 315 5.93 27.43 9.76
C ALA A 315 5.09 26.26 10.28
N GLU A 316 3.98 26.59 10.96
CA GLU A 316 3.03 25.58 11.44
C GLU A 316 2.59 24.70 10.26
N PRO A 317 2.81 23.39 10.32
CA PRO A 317 2.49 22.49 9.23
C PRO A 317 0.97 22.34 9.08
N GLU A 318 0.51 22.30 7.84
CA GLU A 318 -0.89 22.07 7.53
C GLU A 318 -1.21 20.57 7.40
N GLY A 319 -2.45 20.21 7.78
CA GLY A 319 -3.00 18.86 7.59
C GLY A 319 -2.65 17.86 8.69
N PRO A 320 -3.18 16.63 8.57
CA PRO A 320 -3.03 15.58 9.56
C PRO A 320 -1.58 15.15 9.79
N ARG A 321 -1.28 14.77 11.02
CA ARG A 321 0.02 14.18 11.40
C ARG A 321 0.16 12.75 10.89
N TRP A 322 1.39 12.29 10.66
CA TRP A 322 1.64 10.88 10.45
C TRP A 322 1.08 10.05 11.61
N THR A 323 0.54 8.89 11.27
CA THR A 323 0.03 7.90 12.23
C THR A 323 1.17 7.05 12.77
N THR A 324 1.22 6.87 14.08
CA THR A 324 2.28 6.14 14.78
C THR A 324 1.91 4.67 15.05
N VAL A 325 2.88 3.88 15.52
CA VAL A 325 2.62 2.53 16.03
C VAL A 325 1.67 2.59 17.22
N ARG A 326 1.84 3.59 18.13
CA ARG A 326 0.95 3.79 19.27
C ARG A 326 -0.48 4.01 18.81
N ASP A 327 -0.72 4.90 17.86
CA ASP A 327 -2.05 5.13 17.30
C ASP A 327 -2.71 3.84 16.78
N ALA A 328 -1.94 3.01 16.07
CA ALA A 328 -2.46 1.74 15.55
C ALA A 328 -2.88 0.77 16.66
N VAL A 329 -2.12 0.72 17.76
CA VAL A 329 -2.39 -0.20 18.88
C VAL A 329 -3.52 0.33 19.76
N THR A 330 -3.57 1.65 20.02
CA THR A 330 -4.59 2.29 20.84
C THR A 330 -5.89 2.59 20.09
N GLY A 331 -5.89 2.43 18.76
CA GLY A 331 -7.07 2.70 17.92
C GLY A 331 -7.30 4.18 17.62
N HIS A 332 -6.35 5.07 17.90
CA HIS A 332 -6.39 6.48 17.51
C HIS A 332 -6.00 6.65 16.03
N VAL A 333 -6.74 5.98 15.17
CA VAL A 333 -6.49 5.98 13.71
C VAL A 333 -7.80 6.21 12.94
N GLU A 334 -7.72 7.02 11.90
CA GLU A 334 -8.82 7.19 10.94
C GLU A 334 -8.70 6.16 9.79
N LEU A 335 -8.69 4.88 10.14
CA LEU A 335 -8.61 3.78 9.20
C LEU A 335 -9.88 2.94 9.26
N ALA A 336 -10.46 2.65 8.11
CA ALA A 336 -11.68 1.88 8.03
C ALA A 336 -11.53 0.49 8.68
N GLY A 337 -12.47 0.13 9.57
CA GLY A 337 -12.48 -1.16 10.24
C GLY A 337 -11.50 -1.31 11.39
N ILE A 338 -10.81 -0.26 11.80
CA ILE A 338 -9.95 -0.25 13.00
C ILE A 338 -10.63 0.64 14.04
N SER A 339 -10.85 0.11 15.23
CA SER A 339 -11.49 0.85 16.32
C SER A 339 -11.07 0.35 17.69
N GLY A 340 -10.86 1.30 18.61
CA GLY A 340 -10.50 1.03 20.00
C GLY A 340 -9.12 0.42 20.20
N ALA A 341 -8.68 0.43 21.47
CA ALA A 341 -7.40 -0.11 21.88
C ALA A 341 -7.38 -1.64 21.80
N LEU A 342 -6.28 -2.19 21.28
CA LEU A 342 -6.00 -3.61 21.43
C LEU A 342 -5.66 -3.88 22.90
N PRO A 343 -6.12 -5.00 23.48
CA PRO A 343 -5.68 -5.40 24.82
C PRO A 343 -4.20 -5.76 24.80
N GLU A 344 -3.55 -5.76 25.95
CA GLU A 344 -2.19 -6.29 26.02
C GLU A 344 -2.20 -7.78 25.61
N PRO A 345 -1.38 -8.19 24.66
CA PRO A 345 -1.44 -9.54 24.12
C PRO A 345 -0.96 -10.57 25.17
N THR A 346 -1.71 -11.66 25.30
CA THR A 346 -1.33 -12.78 26.15
C THR A 346 -0.41 -13.73 25.39
N ASP A 347 0.69 -14.14 26.03
CA ASP A 347 1.64 -15.06 25.43
C ASP A 347 0.99 -16.42 25.10
N HIS A 348 1.21 -16.87 23.86
CA HIS A 348 0.75 -18.16 23.34
C HIS A 348 -0.78 -18.38 23.34
N ARG A 349 -1.57 -17.35 23.63
CA ARG A 349 -3.04 -17.42 23.61
C ARG A 349 -3.63 -16.27 22.82
N GLU A 350 -4.70 -16.56 22.10
CA GLU A 350 -5.46 -15.52 21.42
C GLU A 350 -6.24 -14.68 22.44
N SER A 351 -6.18 -13.37 22.30
CA SER A 351 -6.92 -12.47 23.16
C SER A 351 -8.43 -12.57 22.83
N PRO A 352 -9.30 -12.74 23.84
CA PRO A 352 -10.73 -12.90 23.60
C PRO A 352 -11.33 -11.76 22.78
N GLY A 353 -12.04 -12.10 21.72
CA GLY A 353 -12.67 -11.14 20.81
C GLY A 353 -11.75 -10.53 19.74
N TRP A 354 -10.46 -10.88 19.71
CA TRP A 354 -9.49 -10.34 18.77
C TRP A 354 -8.83 -11.42 17.92
N LEU A 355 -9.08 -11.40 16.62
CA LEU A 355 -8.50 -12.34 15.67
C LEU A 355 -6.99 -12.12 15.51
N ASN A 356 -6.22 -13.21 15.53
CA ASN A 356 -4.77 -13.18 15.31
C ASN A 356 -3.98 -12.33 16.33
N HIS A 357 -4.52 -12.10 17.52
CA HIS A 357 -3.88 -11.30 18.58
C HIS A 357 -3.28 -12.20 19.65
N VAL A 358 -2.13 -12.80 19.33
CA VAL A 358 -1.38 -13.74 20.17
C VAL A 358 -0.02 -13.15 20.51
N GLY A 359 0.30 -13.04 21.79
CA GLY A 359 1.58 -12.53 22.29
C GLY A 359 2.75 -13.48 21.98
N ILE A 360 3.94 -12.90 21.85
CA ILE A 360 5.17 -13.60 21.55
C ILE A 360 6.25 -13.10 22.50
N PRO A 361 6.72 -13.95 23.42
CA PRO A 361 7.72 -13.56 24.38
C PRO A 361 9.13 -13.48 23.76
N GLY A 362 10.07 -12.90 24.52
CA GLY A 362 11.50 -12.96 24.24
C GLY A 362 11.97 -11.96 23.16
N ALA A 363 11.30 -10.83 23.00
CA ALA A 363 11.77 -9.77 22.14
C ALA A 363 13.13 -9.24 22.60
N ARG A 364 14.07 -9.11 21.67
CA ARG A 364 15.42 -8.62 21.94
C ARG A 364 16.01 -7.88 20.74
N SER A 365 16.83 -6.88 21.03
CA SER A 365 17.57 -6.12 20.01
C SER A 365 18.87 -6.85 19.65
N TYR A 366 19.27 -6.72 18.38
CA TYR A 366 20.58 -7.08 17.86
C TYR A 366 20.93 -6.20 16.65
N PRO A 367 22.19 -6.16 16.21
CA PRO A 367 22.60 -5.27 15.12
C PRO A 367 21.70 -5.39 13.89
N GLY A 368 21.14 -4.27 13.43
CA GLY A 368 20.19 -4.22 12.31
C GLY A 368 18.73 -4.51 12.67
N HIS A 369 18.42 -4.86 13.92
CA HIS A 369 17.08 -5.21 14.40
C HIS A 369 16.78 -4.53 15.74
N THR A 370 16.40 -3.25 15.67
CA THR A 370 16.24 -2.38 16.85
C THR A 370 14.79 -2.05 17.19
N GLY A 371 13.84 -2.67 16.47
CA GLY A 371 12.43 -2.34 16.60
C GLY A 371 12.02 -0.99 16.01
N SER A 372 10.74 -0.75 15.94
CA SER A 372 10.14 0.53 15.57
C SER A 372 9.83 1.32 16.82
N ASP A 373 10.06 2.61 16.78
CA ASP A 373 9.68 3.55 17.83
C ASP A 373 8.15 3.58 17.95
N VAL A 374 7.62 3.43 19.18
CA VAL A 374 6.17 3.40 19.40
C VAL A 374 5.50 4.70 18.99
N ASP A 375 6.19 5.82 19.14
CA ASP A 375 5.69 7.17 18.89
C ASP A 375 6.07 7.69 17.48
N TYR A 376 6.31 6.75 16.55
CA TYR A 376 6.62 7.03 15.15
C TYR A 376 6.01 5.96 14.24
N PRO A 377 5.84 6.24 12.93
CA PRO A 377 5.40 5.19 12.01
C PRO A 377 6.37 4.01 11.98
N ALA A 378 5.83 2.81 11.93
CA ALA A 378 6.60 1.57 11.87
C ALA A 378 7.61 1.57 10.71
N LYS A 379 8.73 0.90 10.90
CA LYS A 379 9.59 0.50 9.78
C LYS A 379 8.84 -0.47 8.87
N THR A 380 9.26 -0.56 7.61
CA THR A 380 8.64 -1.49 6.64
C THR A 380 8.62 -2.92 7.17
N ILE A 381 7.43 -3.51 7.28
CA ILE A 381 7.26 -4.95 7.55
C ILE A 381 7.76 -5.72 6.33
N LYS A 382 8.74 -6.60 6.56
CA LYS A 382 9.35 -7.44 5.51
C LYS A 382 8.68 -8.80 5.45
N ALA A 383 8.53 -9.34 4.25
CA ALA A 383 7.99 -10.68 4.00
C ALA A 383 8.99 -11.83 4.23
N GLY A 384 10.09 -11.59 4.94
CA GLY A 384 11.19 -12.55 5.10
C GLY A 384 10.79 -13.84 5.82
N VAL A 385 11.39 -14.96 5.40
CA VAL A 385 11.12 -16.31 5.86
C VAL A 385 11.99 -16.71 7.07
N HIS A 386 12.96 -15.87 7.45
CA HIS A 386 13.96 -16.20 8.47
C HIS A 386 13.53 -15.71 9.87
N GLY A 387 13.18 -16.67 10.74
CA GLY A 387 12.93 -16.44 12.16
C GLY A 387 11.70 -15.57 12.45
N VAL A 388 11.79 -14.78 13.51
CA VAL A 388 10.76 -13.81 13.91
C VAL A 388 10.79 -12.65 12.91
N CYS A 389 10.15 -12.83 11.79
CA CYS A 389 9.79 -11.86 10.74
C CYS A 389 10.78 -10.68 10.56
N GLY A 390 12.03 -11.03 10.20
CA GLY A 390 13.05 -10.01 9.90
C GLY A 390 13.44 -9.10 11.06
N GLY A 391 13.11 -9.44 12.32
CA GLY A 391 13.55 -8.72 13.53
C GLY A 391 13.06 -7.28 13.69
N GLU A 392 12.27 -6.77 12.74
CA GLU A 392 11.78 -5.39 12.75
C GLU A 392 10.29 -5.30 13.10
N ALA A 393 9.57 -6.45 13.14
CA ALA A 393 8.18 -6.53 13.57
C ALA A 393 8.07 -6.51 15.10
N MET A 394 8.60 -5.46 15.71
CA MET A 394 8.55 -5.20 17.14
C MET A 394 8.52 -3.71 17.46
N THR A 395 7.86 -3.38 18.56
CA THR A 395 7.85 -2.04 19.15
C THR A 395 9.04 -1.88 20.09
N ARG A 396 9.62 -0.68 20.06
CA ARG A 396 10.50 -0.17 21.10
C ARG A 396 9.77 0.93 21.85
N TYR A 397 9.57 0.73 23.12
CA TYR A 397 8.94 1.70 24.00
C TYR A 397 9.92 2.74 24.50
N GLN A 398 9.40 3.82 25.14
CA GLN A 398 10.20 4.94 25.65
C GLN A 398 11.20 4.52 26.74
N ASP A 399 10.87 3.52 27.55
CA ASP A 399 11.75 2.92 28.58
C ASP A 399 12.83 2.00 27.99
N GLY A 400 12.86 1.84 26.66
CA GLY A 400 13.79 0.97 25.95
C GLY A 400 13.35 -0.49 25.87
N SER A 401 12.25 -0.87 26.51
CA SER A 401 11.70 -2.23 26.42
C SER A 401 11.26 -2.55 25.00
N LEU A 402 11.25 -3.84 24.67
CA LEU A 402 10.90 -4.35 23.34
C LEU A 402 9.79 -5.38 23.43
N ARG A 403 8.86 -5.34 22.48
CA ARG A 403 7.82 -6.35 22.33
C ARG A 403 7.60 -6.68 20.85
N TYR A 404 7.54 -7.99 20.53
CA TYR A 404 7.16 -8.40 19.18
C TYR A 404 5.69 -8.09 18.92
N TRP A 405 5.41 -7.67 17.67
CA TRP A 405 4.04 -7.47 17.23
C TRP A 405 3.31 -8.79 17.07
N THR A 406 2.06 -8.80 17.47
CA THR A 406 1.12 -9.84 17.08
C THR A 406 0.82 -9.72 15.58
N VAL A 407 0.16 -10.74 15.00
CA VAL A 407 -0.32 -10.67 13.62
C VAL A 407 -1.36 -9.55 13.49
N ARG A 408 -2.24 -9.37 14.49
CA ARG A 408 -3.25 -8.30 14.51
C ARG A 408 -2.64 -6.89 14.49
N GLU A 409 -1.64 -6.64 15.32
CA GLU A 409 -0.93 -5.36 15.33
C GLU A 409 -0.24 -5.09 13.97
N SER A 410 0.40 -6.11 13.41
CA SER A 410 1.02 -6.02 12.08
C SER A 410 -0.01 -5.76 10.98
N ALA A 411 -1.21 -6.35 11.10
CA ALA A 411 -2.32 -6.11 10.19
C ALA A 411 -2.81 -4.66 10.28
N ARG A 412 -3.01 -4.12 11.49
CA ARG A 412 -3.35 -2.68 11.69
C ARG A 412 -2.29 -1.74 11.12
N ILE A 413 -1.00 -2.07 11.30
CA ILE A 413 0.13 -1.30 10.74
C ILE A 413 0.09 -1.29 9.20
N GLN A 414 -0.48 -2.31 8.56
CA GLN A 414 -0.75 -2.35 7.12
C GLN A 414 -2.19 -1.92 6.77
N SER A 415 -2.88 -1.29 7.71
CA SER A 415 -4.26 -0.79 7.56
C SER A 415 -5.31 -1.84 7.18
N PHE A 416 -5.09 -3.11 7.52
CA PHE A 416 -6.16 -4.12 7.46
C PHE A 416 -7.16 -3.90 8.59
N PRO A 417 -8.47 -4.09 8.34
CA PRO A 417 -9.50 -3.97 9.37
C PRO A 417 -9.42 -5.09 10.42
N ASP A 418 -10.01 -4.86 11.59
CA ASP A 418 -9.92 -5.78 12.73
C ASP A 418 -10.67 -7.10 12.54
N ASP A 419 -11.67 -7.10 11.71
CA ASP A 419 -12.44 -8.28 11.34
C ASP A 419 -11.76 -9.13 10.25
N TYR A 420 -10.64 -8.70 9.68
CA TYR A 420 -9.87 -9.46 8.69
C TYR A 420 -9.01 -10.53 9.36
N GLU A 421 -9.21 -11.78 8.98
CA GLU A 421 -8.52 -12.95 9.54
C GLU A 421 -7.40 -13.43 8.62
N PHE A 422 -6.18 -13.58 9.14
CA PHE A 422 -5.08 -14.25 8.45
C PHE A 422 -5.02 -15.71 8.85
N VAL A 423 -5.04 -16.62 7.88
CA VAL A 423 -5.10 -18.07 8.10
C VAL A 423 -3.70 -18.69 8.16
N GLY A 424 -3.55 -19.69 9.02
CA GLY A 424 -2.35 -20.52 9.11
C GLY A 424 -1.35 -20.07 10.17
N ALA A 425 -0.12 -20.60 10.08
CA ALA A 425 0.94 -20.25 11.02
C ALA A 425 1.29 -18.76 10.95
N ARG A 426 1.73 -18.20 12.10
CA ARG A 426 2.17 -16.82 12.21
C ARG A 426 3.14 -16.41 11.08
N SER A 427 4.09 -17.25 10.71
CA SER A 427 5.04 -16.97 9.63
C SER A 427 4.37 -16.73 8.28
N ASN A 428 3.31 -17.48 7.96
CA ASN A 428 2.53 -17.28 6.74
C ASN A 428 1.76 -15.96 6.80
N ALA A 429 1.04 -15.72 7.89
CA ALA A 429 0.30 -14.47 8.10
C ALA A 429 1.21 -13.23 7.97
N MET A 430 2.37 -13.24 8.64
CA MET A 430 3.33 -12.15 8.58
C MET A 430 3.95 -11.98 7.19
N ARG A 431 4.14 -13.06 6.43
CA ARG A 431 4.60 -13.00 5.05
C ARG A 431 3.54 -12.36 4.14
N HIS A 432 2.26 -12.73 4.30
CA HIS A 432 1.15 -12.14 3.56
C HIS A 432 1.02 -10.65 3.88
N ILE A 433 1.09 -10.26 5.15
CA ILE A 433 1.07 -8.86 5.58
C ILE A 433 2.27 -8.09 5.03
N GLY A 434 3.48 -8.68 5.09
CA GLY A 434 4.70 -8.05 4.61
C GLY A 434 4.76 -7.87 3.08
N ASN A 435 4.11 -8.79 2.31
CA ASN A 435 3.97 -8.68 0.86
C ASN A 435 2.85 -7.71 0.46
N ALA A 436 1.83 -7.53 1.28
CA ALA A 436 0.65 -6.77 0.93
C ALA A 436 0.96 -5.30 0.61
N VAL A 437 0.21 -4.75 -0.33
CA VAL A 437 0.00 -3.31 -0.41
C VAL A 437 -0.87 -2.89 0.78
N ALA A 438 -0.50 -1.85 1.50
CA ALA A 438 -1.33 -1.33 2.58
C ALA A 438 -2.71 -0.94 2.05
N VAL A 439 -3.78 -1.36 2.73
CA VAL A 439 -5.17 -1.17 2.27
C VAL A 439 -5.47 0.30 1.95
N ARG A 440 -5.08 1.21 2.84
CA ARG A 440 -5.27 2.66 2.66
C ARG A 440 -4.52 3.23 1.44
N VAL A 441 -3.34 2.67 1.11
CA VAL A 441 -2.60 3.09 -0.09
C VAL A 441 -3.33 2.67 -1.36
N ALA A 442 -3.79 1.42 -1.41
CA ALA A 442 -4.56 0.92 -2.55
C ALA A 442 -5.88 1.68 -2.74
N GLU A 443 -6.56 2.03 -1.65
CA GLU A 443 -7.76 2.88 -1.64
C GLU A 443 -7.47 4.26 -2.24
N ALA A 444 -6.40 4.93 -1.78
CA ALA A 444 -6.02 6.25 -2.30
C ALA A 444 -5.65 6.20 -3.80
N VAL A 445 -4.93 5.16 -4.22
CA VAL A 445 -4.57 4.93 -5.64
C VAL A 445 -5.82 4.68 -6.48
N GLY A 446 -6.71 3.76 -6.06
CA GLY A 446 -7.95 3.43 -6.77
C GLY A 446 -8.89 4.64 -6.90
N THR A 447 -9.09 5.37 -5.81
CA THR A 447 -9.89 6.61 -5.78
C THR A 447 -9.33 7.64 -6.76
N ARG A 448 -8.00 7.81 -6.76
CA ARG A 448 -7.36 8.77 -7.65
C ARG A 448 -7.50 8.39 -9.12
N LEU A 449 -7.35 7.11 -9.47
CA LEU A 449 -7.55 6.65 -10.85
C LEU A 449 -8.94 6.95 -11.36
N ARG A 450 -9.98 6.71 -10.57
CA ARG A 450 -11.37 7.04 -10.94
C ARG A 450 -11.54 8.54 -11.21
N GLN A 451 -10.93 9.40 -10.39
CA GLN A 451 -10.96 10.84 -10.57
C GLN A 451 -10.20 11.32 -11.82
N LEU A 452 -9.21 10.56 -12.28
CA LEU A 452 -8.41 10.91 -13.45
C LEU A 452 -9.09 10.58 -14.78
N ALA A 453 -10.17 9.82 -14.77
CA ALA A 453 -10.96 9.47 -15.94
C ALA A 453 -12.14 10.43 -16.21
N GLY A 454 -12.28 11.49 -15.43
CA GLY A 454 -13.33 12.51 -15.59
C GLY A 454 -14.50 12.27 -14.67
#